data_4f82598c339f739d089fe5ce0a16ee6e
#
_entry.id   4f82598c339f739d089fe5ce0a16ee6e
#
_cell.length_a   1.000
_cell.length_b   1.000
_cell.length_c   1.000
_cell.angle_alpha   90.00
_cell.angle_beta   90.00
_cell.angle_gamma   90.00
#
_symmetry.space_group_name_H-M   'P 1'
#
loop_
_entity.id
_entity.type
_entity.pdbx_description
1 polymer ?
#
loop_
_entity_poly.entity_id
_entity_poly.type
_entity_poly.pdbx_seq_one_letter_code
_entity_poly.pdbx_strand_id
1 'polypeptide(L)'
;MPTDATATESVTHGLKLPKKIAFYLKYESLFNDASGIILLNMAVDWYLHQELRIGQAIGNFLYSAGGGIFLGALVATLLVFLRQESFRSKYHLSAGVAMPVDVIFFLTPLIIYFLAEEIHVSGIIAVVAAGLIHNVESERSRLTNAFIFYNSNQLSQLLIDILNGIVFLLLGIIIVRSMREDIFNQQTIDAILIGIILYLANLLIRYFYYRFSPSIKGKTSNKEALIFSLGGIHGAVTFALAYTLYDLRINVADFHLILVSEITLILLSMIVPTIVFHMILDKDIPDFDQRKEVDRVRVAMIEYAMDQMKKIYLPKKIRKQLEFDLRAQMNQTSMVDFAREIKYTIKQKELPDDQKEFRAEVYRYAFRQERDYLGKIAQQERKYRRGFLALYRQILMSEVVFLDDEND
;
A
#
# COMPACT_ATOMS: atom_id res chain seq x y z
N MET A 1 -18.88 -7.20 -12.04
CA MET A 1 -18.09 -5.96 -11.97
C MET A 1 -17.05 -6.09 -10.86
N PRO A 2 -15.79 -5.80 -11.14
CA PRO A 2 -14.73 -5.86 -10.15
C PRO A 2 -14.93 -4.86 -9.02
N THR A 3 -14.56 -5.22 -7.80
CA THR A 3 -14.50 -4.30 -6.66
C THR A 3 -13.06 -3.85 -6.45
N ASP A 4 -12.88 -2.61 -6.01
CA ASP A 4 -11.57 -1.98 -5.85
C ASP A 4 -11.16 -1.96 -4.37
N ALA A 5 -10.11 -2.71 -4.02
CA ALA A 5 -9.60 -2.77 -2.66
C ALA A 5 -9.07 -1.41 -2.20
N THR A 6 -8.44 -0.64 -3.09
CA THR A 6 -7.88 0.68 -2.79
C THR A 6 -8.97 1.71 -2.54
N ALA A 7 -10.03 1.69 -3.37
CA ALA A 7 -11.20 2.53 -3.14
C ALA A 7 -11.86 2.19 -1.81
N THR A 8 -11.97 0.89 -1.47
CA THR A 8 -12.50 0.44 -0.18
C THR A 8 -11.65 0.93 0.98
N GLU A 9 -10.33 0.85 0.89
CA GLU A 9 -9.41 1.34 1.92
C GLU A 9 -9.50 2.86 2.09
N SER A 10 -9.62 3.60 1.00
CA SER A 10 -9.80 5.05 1.01
C SER A 10 -11.10 5.48 1.71
N VAL A 11 -12.21 4.81 1.41
CA VAL A 11 -13.53 5.10 2.01
C VAL A 11 -13.59 4.69 3.48
N THR A 12 -12.87 3.66 3.89
CA THR A 12 -12.81 3.19 5.28
C THR A 12 -11.66 3.78 6.08
N HIS A 13 -10.89 4.70 5.49
CA HIS A 13 -9.75 5.32 6.16
C HIS A 13 -10.16 6.00 7.47
N GLY A 14 -9.44 5.69 8.56
CA GLY A 14 -9.76 6.22 9.90
C GLY A 14 -10.97 5.59 10.58
N LEU A 15 -11.55 4.51 10.04
CA LEU A 15 -12.66 3.76 10.62
C LEU A 15 -12.27 2.33 10.99
N LYS A 16 -12.84 1.79 12.06
CA LYS A 16 -12.60 0.41 12.52
C LYS A 16 -13.43 -0.58 11.71
N LEU A 17 -12.92 -1.01 10.57
CA LEU A 17 -13.54 -2.10 9.82
C LEU A 17 -13.30 -3.44 10.53
N PRO A 18 -14.34 -4.30 10.73
CA PRO A 18 -14.16 -5.63 11.31
C PRO A 18 -13.14 -6.45 10.50
N LYS A 19 -12.12 -6.98 11.17
CA LYS A 19 -10.99 -7.69 10.50
C LYS A 19 -11.43 -8.78 9.54
N LYS A 20 -12.50 -9.51 9.90
CA LYS A 20 -13.08 -10.57 9.06
C LYS A 20 -13.61 -10.01 7.74
N ILE A 21 -14.33 -8.89 7.80
CA ILE A 21 -14.89 -8.24 6.61
C ILE A 21 -13.77 -7.65 5.75
N ALA A 22 -12.81 -6.95 6.35
CA ALA A 22 -11.64 -6.41 5.64
C ALA A 22 -10.88 -7.51 4.88
N PHE A 23 -10.70 -8.68 5.51
CA PHE A 23 -10.11 -9.85 4.88
C PHE A 23 -10.91 -10.30 3.64
N TYR A 24 -12.22 -10.51 3.78
CA TYR A 24 -13.04 -10.94 2.65
C TYR A 24 -13.06 -9.94 1.51
N LEU A 25 -13.22 -8.65 1.79
CA LEU A 25 -13.23 -7.60 0.76
C LEU A 25 -11.91 -7.52 0.00
N LYS A 26 -10.78 -7.63 0.70
CA LYS A 26 -9.47 -7.62 0.07
C LYS A 26 -9.25 -8.80 -0.87
N TYR A 27 -9.61 -10.01 -0.44
CA TYR A 27 -9.45 -11.18 -1.28
C TYR A 27 -10.47 -11.25 -2.41
N GLU A 28 -11.70 -10.79 -2.17
CA GLU A 28 -12.72 -10.67 -3.21
C GLU A 28 -12.22 -9.79 -4.35
N SER A 29 -11.72 -8.59 -4.05
CA SER A 29 -11.19 -7.67 -5.05
C SER A 29 -10.08 -8.31 -5.89
N LEU A 30 -9.16 -9.03 -5.27
CA LEU A 30 -8.06 -9.69 -5.98
C LEU A 30 -8.55 -10.72 -7.03
N PHE A 31 -9.63 -11.45 -6.72
CA PHE A 31 -10.13 -12.49 -7.62
C PHE A 31 -11.16 -11.99 -8.62
N ASN A 32 -11.96 -10.98 -8.27
CA ASN A 32 -13.02 -10.52 -9.14
C ASN A 32 -12.52 -9.65 -10.30
N ASP A 33 -11.34 -9.03 -10.20
CA ASP A 33 -10.71 -8.32 -11.30
C ASP A 33 -10.48 -9.26 -12.49
N ALA A 34 -9.85 -10.40 -12.26
CA ALA A 34 -9.61 -11.40 -13.29
C ALA A 34 -10.93 -11.97 -13.86
N SER A 35 -11.90 -12.32 -12.99
CA SER A 35 -13.19 -12.84 -13.44
C SER A 35 -14.02 -11.79 -14.18
N GLY A 36 -13.91 -10.51 -13.81
CA GLY A 36 -14.57 -9.40 -14.48
C GLY A 36 -14.12 -9.24 -15.92
N ILE A 37 -12.82 -9.33 -16.19
CA ILE A 37 -12.26 -9.28 -17.56
C ILE A 37 -12.80 -10.41 -18.40
N ILE A 38 -12.84 -11.62 -17.86
CA ILE A 38 -13.33 -12.80 -18.58
C ILE A 38 -14.79 -12.63 -18.96
N LEU A 39 -15.61 -12.24 -17.99
CA LEU A 39 -17.04 -12.04 -18.22
C LEU A 39 -17.31 -10.91 -19.21
N LEU A 40 -16.50 -9.85 -19.16
CA LEU A 40 -16.60 -8.76 -20.13
C LEU A 40 -16.26 -9.25 -21.53
N ASN A 41 -15.15 -9.97 -21.73
CA ASN A 41 -14.77 -10.49 -23.03
C ASN A 41 -15.83 -11.47 -23.58
N MET A 42 -16.40 -12.33 -22.73
CA MET A 42 -17.51 -13.21 -23.14
C MET A 42 -18.75 -12.42 -23.55
N ALA A 43 -19.09 -11.35 -22.84
CA ALA A 43 -20.22 -10.50 -23.18
C ALA A 43 -20.01 -9.73 -24.49
N VAL A 44 -18.78 -9.26 -24.72
CA VAL A 44 -18.37 -8.62 -25.99
C VAL A 44 -18.43 -9.60 -27.16
N ASP A 45 -17.90 -10.79 -27.00
CA ASP A 45 -17.97 -11.84 -28.03
C ASP A 45 -19.40 -12.17 -28.38
N TRP A 46 -20.27 -12.28 -27.38
CA TRP A 46 -21.70 -12.51 -27.61
C TRP A 46 -22.36 -11.33 -28.32
N TYR A 47 -22.05 -10.11 -27.93
CA TYR A 47 -22.62 -8.91 -28.59
C TYR A 47 -22.21 -8.81 -30.06
N LEU A 48 -20.93 -9.06 -30.37
CA LEU A 48 -20.39 -8.92 -31.72
C LEU A 48 -20.81 -10.07 -32.66
N HIS A 49 -20.83 -11.30 -32.15
CA HIS A 49 -21.04 -12.50 -32.99
C HIS A 49 -22.43 -13.11 -32.86
N GLN A 50 -23.26 -12.62 -31.91
CA GLN A 50 -24.60 -13.13 -31.61
C GLN A 50 -24.65 -14.63 -31.32
N GLU A 51 -23.50 -15.27 -31.05
CA GLU A 51 -23.36 -16.69 -30.73
C GLU A 51 -22.56 -16.86 -29.44
N LEU A 52 -23.15 -17.57 -28.48
CA LEU A 52 -22.43 -18.00 -27.25
C LEU A 52 -21.72 -19.33 -27.53
N ARG A 53 -20.48 -19.28 -27.94
CA ARG A 53 -19.63 -20.48 -28.06
C ARG A 53 -18.93 -20.79 -26.75
N ILE A 54 -19.68 -21.26 -25.76
CA ILE A 54 -19.20 -21.48 -24.37
C ILE A 54 -17.92 -22.33 -24.34
N GLY A 55 -17.83 -23.40 -25.14
CA GLY A 55 -16.66 -24.25 -25.19
C GLY A 55 -15.40 -23.52 -25.69
N GLN A 56 -15.53 -22.66 -26.69
CA GLN A 56 -14.43 -21.85 -27.23
C GLN A 56 -14.04 -20.74 -26.26
N ALA A 57 -15.02 -20.09 -25.61
CA ALA A 57 -14.77 -19.08 -24.57
C ALA A 57 -14.02 -19.66 -23.37
N ILE A 58 -14.40 -20.85 -22.91
CA ILE A 58 -13.66 -21.54 -21.83
C ILE A 58 -12.24 -21.92 -22.29
N GLY A 59 -12.07 -22.41 -23.51
CA GLY A 59 -10.76 -22.74 -24.08
C GLY A 59 -9.85 -21.52 -24.15
N ASN A 60 -10.34 -20.40 -24.70
CA ASN A 60 -9.62 -19.13 -24.78
C ASN A 60 -9.28 -18.60 -23.36
N PHE A 61 -10.19 -18.71 -22.42
CA PHE A 61 -9.95 -18.35 -21.04
C PHE A 61 -8.83 -19.18 -20.41
N LEU A 62 -8.89 -20.51 -20.52
CA LEU A 62 -7.87 -21.39 -19.94
C LEU A 62 -6.49 -21.15 -20.56
N TYR A 63 -6.44 -20.87 -21.88
CA TYR A 63 -5.21 -20.48 -22.55
C TYR A 63 -4.69 -19.12 -22.04
N SER A 64 -5.52 -18.11 -22.03
CA SER A 64 -5.17 -16.76 -21.64
C SER A 64 -4.78 -16.67 -20.15
N ALA A 65 -5.59 -17.26 -19.27
CA ALA A 65 -5.33 -17.25 -17.83
C ALA A 65 -4.17 -18.19 -17.46
N GLY A 66 -4.19 -19.43 -17.96
CA GLY A 66 -3.13 -20.40 -17.70
C GLY A 66 -1.78 -19.98 -18.26
N GLY A 67 -1.76 -19.46 -19.49
CA GLY A 67 -0.59 -18.87 -20.11
C GLY A 67 -0.06 -17.67 -19.34
N GLY A 68 -0.96 -16.79 -18.89
CA GLY A 68 -0.62 -15.64 -18.04
C GLY A 68 0.03 -16.06 -16.72
N ILE A 69 -0.57 -17.02 -16.00
CA ILE A 69 -0.01 -17.55 -14.75
C ILE A 69 1.41 -18.12 -15.00
N PHE A 70 1.55 -18.94 -16.03
CA PHE A 70 2.83 -19.57 -16.35
C PHE A 70 3.90 -18.55 -16.70
N LEU A 71 3.59 -17.62 -17.61
CA LEU A 71 4.51 -16.57 -18.01
C LEU A 71 4.90 -15.67 -16.83
N GLY A 72 3.92 -15.19 -16.08
CA GLY A 72 4.14 -14.32 -14.93
C GLY A 72 5.02 -14.98 -13.87
N ALA A 73 4.73 -16.24 -13.54
CA ALA A 73 5.55 -17.00 -12.59
C ALA A 73 6.97 -17.25 -13.11
N LEU A 74 7.13 -17.58 -14.38
CA LEU A 74 8.42 -17.85 -14.99
C LEU A 74 9.30 -16.60 -15.04
N VAL A 75 8.77 -15.49 -15.56
CA VAL A 75 9.51 -14.23 -15.68
C VAL A 75 9.84 -13.66 -14.30
N ALA A 76 8.88 -13.70 -13.35
CA ALA A 76 9.14 -13.24 -11.99
C ALA A 76 10.22 -14.09 -11.30
N THR A 77 10.18 -15.41 -11.44
CA THR A 77 11.22 -16.30 -10.88
C THR A 77 12.59 -15.99 -11.45
N LEU A 78 12.68 -15.77 -12.77
CA LEU A 78 13.93 -15.39 -13.41
C LEU A 78 14.45 -14.04 -12.90
N LEU A 79 13.60 -13.04 -12.80
CA LEU A 79 13.96 -11.72 -12.27
C LEU A 79 14.40 -11.77 -10.80
N VAL A 80 13.70 -12.56 -9.98
CA VAL A 80 14.09 -12.82 -8.59
C VAL A 80 15.47 -13.46 -8.52
N PHE A 81 15.73 -14.47 -9.35
CA PHE A 81 17.03 -15.14 -9.41
C PHE A 81 18.14 -14.17 -9.83
N LEU A 82 17.94 -13.39 -10.89
CA LEU A 82 18.90 -12.38 -11.35
C LEU A 82 19.18 -11.32 -10.26
N ARG A 83 18.15 -10.92 -9.54
CA ARG A 83 18.27 -9.98 -8.42
C ARG A 83 19.10 -10.58 -7.30
N GLN A 84 18.82 -11.80 -6.88
CA GLN A 84 19.56 -12.48 -5.82
C GLN A 84 21.04 -12.68 -6.18
N GLU A 85 21.34 -13.04 -7.41
CA GLU A 85 22.72 -13.18 -7.89
C GLU A 85 23.43 -11.83 -7.93
N SER A 86 22.76 -10.77 -8.33
CA SER A 86 23.29 -9.41 -8.30
C SER A 86 23.64 -8.93 -6.89
N PHE A 87 22.84 -9.27 -5.90
CA PHE A 87 23.16 -8.99 -4.50
C PHE A 87 24.31 -9.84 -3.99
N ARG A 88 24.37 -11.12 -4.35
CA ARG A 88 25.42 -12.04 -3.92
C ARG A 88 26.81 -11.64 -4.44
N SER A 89 26.87 -11.16 -5.68
CA SER A 89 28.11 -10.72 -6.35
C SER A 89 28.68 -9.41 -5.78
N LYS A 90 27.87 -8.58 -5.09
CA LYS A 90 28.22 -7.20 -4.72
C LYS A 90 28.25 -6.95 -3.21
N TYR A 91 28.53 -7.96 -2.40
CA TYR A 91 28.64 -7.84 -0.93
C TYR A 91 29.71 -6.83 -0.43
N HIS A 92 30.44 -6.19 -1.34
CA HIS A 92 31.49 -5.24 -1.04
C HIS A 92 31.23 -3.80 -1.54
N LEU A 93 30.02 -3.46 -2.03
CA LEU A 93 29.77 -2.10 -2.52
C LEU A 93 28.68 -1.38 -1.73
N SER A 94 29.05 -0.17 -1.35
CA SER A 94 28.30 0.90 -0.70
C SER A 94 26.83 1.08 -1.17
N ALA A 95 26.00 1.71 -0.36
CA ALA A 95 24.58 1.97 -0.52
C ALA A 95 24.10 2.46 -1.91
N GLY A 96 25.01 2.96 -2.78
CA GLY A 96 24.70 3.44 -4.12
C GLY A 96 24.27 2.38 -5.15
N VAL A 97 24.32 1.09 -4.84
CA VAL A 97 23.98 -0.01 -5.79
C VAL A 97 22.55 -0.54 -5.60
N ALA A 98 21.87 -0.18 -4.52
CA ALA A 98 20.49 -0.60 -4.28
C ALA A 98 19.49 0.00 -5.30
N MET A 99 19.71 1.25 -5.73
CA MET A 99 18.80 1.98 -6.62
C MET A 99 18.49 1.30 -7.96
N PRO A 100 19.48 0.77 -8.74
CA PRO A 100 19.16 0.15 -10.02
C PRO A 100 18.32 -1.12 -9.90
N VAL A 101 18.48 -1.85 -8.80
CA VAL A 101 17.74 -3.10 -8.56
C VAL A 101 16.29 -2.82 -8.18
N ASP A 102 16.04 -1.77 -7.40
CA ASP A 102 14.71 -1.34 -7.05
C ASP A 102 13.93 -0.81 -8.28
N VAL A 103 14.61 -0.09 -9.20
CA VAL A 103 13.99 0.36 -10.45
C VAL A 103 13.52 -0.82 -11.30
N ILE A 104 14.34 -1.87 -11.46
CA ILE A 104 13.94 -3.08 -12.18
C ILE A 104 12.74 -3.74 -11.50
N PHE A 105 12.71 -3.79 -10.17
CA PHE A 105 11.58 -4.32 -9.41
C PHE A 105 10.28 -3.57 -9.71
N PHE A 106 10.32 -2.23 -9.75
CA PHE A 106 9.15 -1.41 -10.04
C PHE A 106 8.70 -1.48 -11.50
N LEU A 107 9.62 -1.72 -12.43
CA LEU A 107 9.30 -1.93 -13.84
C LEU A 107 8.81 -3.34 -14.15
N THR A 108 9.07 -4.31 -13.29
CA THR A 108 8.68 -5.71 -13.47
C THR A 108 7.21 -5.90 -13.87
N PRO A 109 6.21 -5.29 -13.20
CA PRO A 109 4.82 -5.45 -13.58
C PRO A 109 4.53 -4.98 -15.01
N LEU A 110 5.13 -3.86 -15.43
CA LEU A 110 4.97 -3.32 -16.77
C LEU A 110 5.59 -4.25 -17.82
N ILE A 111 6.82 -4.72 -17.57
CA ILE A 111 7.52 -5.64 -18.47
C ILE A 111 6.70 -6.93 -18.64
N ILE A 112 6.23 -7.51 -17.55
CA ILE A 112 5.42 -8.74 -17.59
C ILE A 112 4.11 -8.52 -18.31
N TYR A 113 3.44 -7.39 -18.07
CA TYR A 113 2.19 -7.03 -18.73
C TYR A 113 2.38 -6.99 -20.25
N PHE A 114 3.35 -6.21 -20.76
CA PHE A 114 3.60 -6.09 -22.19
C PHE A 114 4.05 -7.39 -22.82
N LEU A 115 4.90 -8.18 -22.17
CA LEU A 115 5.30 -9.49 -22.66
C LEU A 115 4.11 -10.47 -22.78
N ALA A 116 3.19 -10.42 -21.84
CA ALA A 116 2.02 -11.28 -21.86
C ALA A 116 1.04 -10.89 -22.97
N GLU A 117 0.78 -9.60 -23.15
CA GLU A 117 -0.08 -9.10 -24.23
C GLU A 117 0.48 -9.42 -25.62
N GLU A 118 1.81 -9.35 -25.80
CA GLU A 118 2.48 -9.68 -27.08
C GLU A 118 2.28 -11.14 -27.49
N ILE A 119 2.21 -12.05 -26.55
CA ILE A 119 1.94 -13.49 -26.81
C ILE A 119 0.45 -13.85 -26.67
N HIS A 120 -0.41 -12.87 -26.60
CA HIS A 120 -1.87 -13.02 -26.51
C HIS A 120 -2.36 -13.82 -25.28
N VAL A 121 -1.67 -13.65 -24.13
CA VAL A 121 -2.13 -14.14 -22.84
C VAL A 121 -2.46 -12.96 -21.91
N SER A 122 -3.22 -13.20 -20.85
CA SER A 122 -3.66 -12.10 -19.97
C SER A 122 -2.49 -11.45 -19.22
N GLY A 123 -2.17 -10.21 -19.57
CA GLY A 123 -1.17 -9.39 -18.89
C GLY A 123 -1.49 -9.16 -17.42
N ILE A 124 -2.76 -8.94 -17.08
CA ILE A 124 -3.19 -8.71 -15.70
C ILE A 124 -2.98 -9.96 -14.85
N ILE A 125 -3.38 -11.14 -15.33
CA ILE A 125 -3.18 -12.41 -14.62
C ILE A 125 -1.69 -12.73 -14.48
N ALA A 126 -0.88 -12.43 -15.51
CA ALA A 126 0.55 -12.61 -15.46
C ALA A 126 1.21 -11.73 -14.38
N VAL A 127 0.81 -10.46 -14.26
CA VAL A 127 1.30 -9.56 -13.21
C VAL A 127 0.87 -10.01 -11.82
N VAL A 128 -0.36 -10.49 -11.64
CA VAL A 128 -0.83 -11.06 -10.35
C VAL A 128 0.01 -12.28 -9.95
N ALA A 129 0.26 -13.20 -10.88
CA ALA A 129 1.09 -14.37 -10.63
C ALA A 129 2.53 -13.98 -10.26
N ALA A 130 3.10 -13.00 -10.95
CA ALA A 130 4.41 -12.43 -10.63
C ALA A 130 4.45 -11.81 -9.24
N GLY A 131 3.41 -11.05 -8.87
CA GLY A 131 3.27 -10.45 -7.55
C GLY A 131 3.25 -11.48 -6.43
N LEU A 132 2.62 -12.64 -6.63
CA LEU A 132 2.65 -13.74 -5.67
C LEU A 132 4.07 -14.30 -5.46
N ILE A 133 4.83 -14.47 -6.53
CA ILE A 133 6.25 -14.92 -6.47
C ILE A 133 7.10 -13.89 -5.73
N HIS A 134 6.96 -12.61 -6.06
CA HIS A 134 7.67 -11.53 -5.38
C HIS A 134 7.30 -11.41 -3.90
N ASN A 135 6.05 -11.65 -3.54
CA ASN A 135 5.62 -11.65 -2.15
C ASN A 135 6.31 -12.77 -1.34
N VAL A 136 6.43 -13.98 -1.91
CA VAL A 136 7.15 -15.09 -1.27
C VAL A 136 8.63 -14.75 -1.07
N GLU A 137 9.26 -14.13 -2.06
CA GLU A 137 10.65 -13.68 -1.93
C GLU A 137 10.80 -12.56 -0.89
N SER A 138 9.90 -11.60 -0.90
CA SER A 138 9.88 -10.49 0.06
C SER A 138 9.80 -10.99 1.51
N GLU A 139 8.95 -11.96 1.80
CA GLU A 139 8.87 -12.59 3.12
C GLU A 139 10.19 -13.29 3.53
N ARG A 140 10.91 -13.89 2.58
CA ARG A 140 12.24 -14.48 2.82
C ARG A 140 13.32 -13.41 3.07
N SER A 141 13.34 -12.34 2.26
CA SER A 141 14.31 -11.25 2.35
C SER A 141 14.16 -10.42 3.63
N ARG A 142 13.00 -10.47 4.25
CA ARG A 142 12.65 -9.75 5.46
C ARG A 142 13.63 -9.94 6.63
N LEU A 143 14.23 -11.13 6.71
CA LEU A 143 15.20 -11.46 7.77
C LEU A 143 16.66 -11.37 7.30
N THR A 144 16.92 -11.52 6.00
CA THR A 144 18.28 -11.52 5.45
C THR A 144 18.78 -10.13 5.10
N ASN A 145 17.87 -9.24 4.60
CA ASN A 145 18.17 -7.89 4.16
C ASN A 145 17.10 -6.90 4.62
N ALA A 146 16.92 -6.78 5.93
CA ALA A 146 15.84 -6.00 6.55
C ALA A 146 15.83 -4.53 6.11
N PHE A 147 16.99 -3.91 5.90
CA PHE A 147 17.12 -2.51 5.45
C PHE A 147 16.58 -2.33 4.02
N ILE A 148 17.01 -3.18 3.09
CA ILE A 148 16.55 -3.15 1.70
C ILE A 148 15.05 -3.42 1.64
N PHE A 149 14.59 -4.44 2.37
CA PHE A 149 13.16 -4.75 2.47
C PHE A 149 12.34 -3.55 2.95
N TYR A 150 12.81 -2.86 3.97
CA TYR A 150 12.12 -1.69 4.51
C TYR A 150 12.05 -0.55 3.51
N ASN A 151 13.17 -0.20 2.86
CA ASN A 151 13.23 0.89 1.89
C ASN A 151 12.40 0.59 0.65
N SER A 152 12.52 -0.62 0.08
CA SER A 152 11.71 -1.04 -1.08
C SER A 152 10.21 -1.03 -0.76
N ASN A 153 9.82 -1.42 0.46
CA ASN A 153 8.42 -1.37 0.86
C ASN A 153 7.90 0.07 1.02
N GLN A 154 8.71 0.99 1.55
CA GLN A 154 8.34 2.41 1.66
C GLN A 154 8.20 3.06 0.28
N LEU A 155 9.15 2.79 -0.63
CA LEU A 155 9.08 3.27 -2.02
C LEU A 155 7.87 2.68 -2.75
N SER A 156 7.57 1.40 -2.55
CA SER A 156 6.39 0.76 -3.12
C SER A 156 5.10 1.42 -2.65
N GLN A 157 4.97 1.70 -1.35
CA GLN A 157 3.79 2.38 -0.82
C GLN A 157 3.63 3.78 -1.42
N LEU A 158 4.71 4.56 -1.50
CA LEU A 158 4.69 5.90 -2.09
C LEU A 158 4.28 5.86 -3.57
N LEU A 159 4.81 4.91 -4.35
CA LEU A 159 4.41 4.72 -5.75
C LEU A 159 2.94 4.33 -5.89
N ILE A 160 2.47 3.40 -5.06
CA ILE A 160 1.07 2.99 -5.04
C ILE A 160 0.17 4.20 -4.76
N ASP A 161 0.51 5.02 -3.77
CA ASP A 161 -0.28 6.21 -3.40
C ASP A 161 -0.31 7.23 -4.54
N ILE A 162 0.84 7.48 -5.22
CA ILE A 162 0.92 8.38 -6.39
C ILE A 162 0.09 7.83 -7.55
N LEU A 163 0.27 6.55 -7.91
CA LEU A 163 -0.45 5.93 -9.01
C LEU A 163 -1.96 5.92 -8.76
N ASN A 164 -2.39 5.60 -7.55
CA ASN A 164 -3.80 5.69 -7.17
C ASN A 164 -4.33 7.12 -7.32
N GLY A 165 -3.58 8.12 -6.85
CA GLY A 165 -3.94 9.53 -7.02
C GLY A 165 -4.12 9.91 -8.50
N ILE A 166 -3.20 9.49 -9.37
CA ILE A 166 -3.27 9.73 -10.81
C ILE A 166 -4.50 9.06 -11.42
N VAL A 167 -4.74 7.79 -11.07
CA VAL A 167 -5.87 7.00 -11.59
C VAL A 167 -7.22 7.61 -11.19
N PHE A 168 -7.38 8.01 -9.92
CA PHE A 168 -8.61 8.67 -9.46
C PHE A 168 -8.80 10.06 -10.06
N LEU A 169 -7.72 10.80 -10.30
CA LEU A 169 -7.77 12.09 -10.98
C LEU A 169 -8.21 11.92 -12.45
N LEU A 170 -7.63 10.97 -13.16
CA LEU A 170 -8.03 10.64 -14.53
C LEU A 170 -9.48 10.18 -14.58
N LEU A 171 -9.90 9.31 -13.66
CA LEU A 171 -11.30 8.90 -13.53
C LEU A 171 -12.22 10.10 -13.37
N GLY A 172 -11.90 11.04 -12.48
CA GLY A 172 -12.68 12.27 -12.28
C GLY A 172 -12.78 13.12 -13.54
N ILE A 173 -11.66 13.33 -14.26
CA ILE A 173 -11.64 14.09 -15.52
C ILE A 173 -12.51 13.43 -16.57
N ILE A 174 -12.41 12.12 -16.75
CA ILE A 174 -13.15 11.38 -17.78
C ILE A 174 -14.66 11.35 -17.44
N ILE A 175 -15.01 11.18 -16.16
CA ILE A 175 -16.41 11.27 -15.70
C ILE A 175 -17.02 12.62 -16.12
N VAL A 176 -16.35 13.73 -15.76
CA VAL A 176 -16.84 15.07 -16.10
C VAL A 176 -16.93 15.26 -17.60
N ARG A 177 -15.94 14.78 -18.37
CA ARG A 177 -15.95 14.86 -19.83
C ARG A 177 -17.11 14.06 -20.46
N SER A 178 -17.34 12.83 -19.97
CA SER A 178 -18.41 11.96 -20.49
C SER A 178 -19.81 12.48 -20.17
N MET A 179 -19.97 13.21 -19.08
CA MET A 179 -21.27 13.77 -18.68
C MET A 179 -21.57 15.16 -19.30
N ARG A 180 -20.56 15.81 -19.91
CA ARG A 180 -20.69 17.21 -20.35
C ARG A 180 -21.64 17.40 -21.56
N GLU A 181 -21.75 16.41 -22.44
CA GLU A 181 -22.36 16.61 -23.74
C GLU A 181 -23.91 16.52 -23.74
N ASP A 182 -24.55 15.76 -22.82
CA ASP A 182 -26.02 15.61 -22.81
C ASP A 182 -26.62 15.08 -21.49
N ILE A 183 -26.40 15.78 -20.38
CA ILE A 183 -26.93 15.33 -19.05
C ILE A 183 -28.49 15.21 -19.05
N PHE A 184 -29.17 15.96 -19.86
CA PHE A 184 -30.66 16.00 -19.92
C PHE A 184 -31.28 15.20 -21.08
N ASN A 185 -30.48 14.41 -21.79
CA ASN A 185 -31.00 13.52 -22.80
C ASN A 185 -31.66 12.30 -22.15
N GLN A 186 -32.78 11.82 -22.75
CA GLN A 186 -33.50 10.65 -22.27
C GLN A 186 -32.60 9.43 -22.12
N GLN A 187 -31.67 9.20 -23.04
CA GLN A 187 -30.69 8.10 -22.95
C GLN A 187 -29.78 8.18 -21.73
N THR A 188 -29.34 9.38 -21.35
CA THR A 188 -28.53 9.60 -20.16
C THR A 188 -29.32 9.34 -18.88
N ILE A 189 -30.59 9.74 -18.85
CA ILE A 189 -31.49 9.47 -17.72
C ILE A 189 -31.71 7.96 -17.56
N ASP A 190 -31.96 7.26 -18.65
CA ASP A 190 -32.15 5.81 -18.66
C ASP A 190 -30.86 5.08 -18.18
N ALA A 191 -29.70 5.52 -18.64
CA ALA A 191 -28.41 5.00 -18.20
C ALA A 191 -28.17 5.21 -16.69
N ILE A 192 -28.51 6.39 -16.16
CA ILE A 192 -28.43 6.67 -14.72
C ILE A 192 -29.36 5.74 -13.93
N LEU A 193 -30.61 5.56 -14.41
CA LEU A 193 -31.56 4.65 -13.78
C LEU A 193 -31.05 3.21 -13.77
N ILE A 194 -30.47 2.74 -14.87
CA ILE A 194 -29.83 1.42 -14.96
C ILE A 194 -28.68 1.32 -13.94
N GLY A 195 -27.81 2.33 -13.85
CA GLY A 195 -26.71 2.35 -12.86
C GLY A 195 -27.20 2.26 -11.42
N ILE A 196 -28.28 2.97 -11.08
CA ILE A 196 -28.92 2.90 -9.75
C ILE A 196 -29.47 1.49 -9.48
N ILE A 197 -30.19 0.92 -10.46
CA ILE A 197 -30.77 -0.43 -10.34
C ILE A 197 -29.65 -1.47 -10.15
N LEU A 198 -28.57 -1.38 -10.93
CA LEU A 198 -27.41 -2.27 -10.82
C LEU A 198 -26.73 -2.14 -9.45
N TYR A 199 -26.58 -0.91 -8.93
CA TYR A 199 -26.03 -0.68 -7.60
C TYR A 199 -26.89 -1.32 -6.51
N LEU A 200 -28.21 -1.10 -6.54
CA LEU A 200 -29.14 -1.70 -5.57
C LEU A 200 -29.16 -3.23 -5.66
N ALA A 201 -29.17 -3.77 -6.87
CA ALA A 201 -29.10 -5.21 -7.08
C ALA A 201 -27.81 -5.81 -6.51
N ASN A 202 -26.66 -5.15 -6.78
CA ASN A 202 -25.37 -5.55 -6.22
C ASN A 202 -25.38 -5.55 -4.68
N LEU A 203 -25.90 -4.48 -4.07
CA LEU A 203 -26.05 -4.39 -2.60
C LEU A 203 -26.88 -5.54 -2.03
N LEU A 204 -28.03 -5.84 -2.65
CA LEU A 204 -28.92 -6.91 -2.20
C LEU A 204 -28.25 -8.28 -2.34
N ILE A 205 -27.66 -8.57 -3.51
CA ILE A 205 -26.96 -9.84 -3.75
C ILE A 205 -25.85 -10.04 -2.73
N ARG A 206 -25.02 -9.04 -2.49
CA ARG A 206 -23.91 -9.09 -1.53
C ARG A 206 -24.40 -9.24 -0.09
N TYR A 207 -25.47 -8.54 0.28
CA TYR A 207 -26.07 -8.66 1.60
C TYR A 207 -26.57 -10.09 1.85
N PHE A 208 -27.36 -10.64 0.93
CA PHE A 208 -27.87 -12.00 1.05
C PHE A 208 -26.77 -13.05 0.99
N TYR A 209 -25.76 -12.85 0.13
CA TYR A 209 -24.62 -13.74 0.06
C TYR A 209 -23.91 -13.82 1.42
N TYR A 210 -23.53 -12.68 2.02
CA TYR A 210 -22.84 -12.68 3.31
C TYR A 210 -23.73 -13.24 4.43
N ARG A 211 -25.02 -12.95 4.39
CA ARG A 211 -25.97 -13.35 5.44
C ARG A 211 -26.28 -14.84 5.44
N PHE A 212 -26.35 -15.48 4.28
CA PHE A 212 -26.81 -16.84 4.11
C PHE A 212 -25.74 -17.82 3.60
N SER A 213 -24.55 -17.37 3.23
CA SER A 213 -23.50 -18.26 2.72
C SER A 213 -22.96 -19.19 3.82
N PRO A 214 -22.99 -20.51 3.58
CA PRO A 214 -22.43 -21.51 4.51
C PRO A 214 -20.90 -21.40 4.61
N SER A 215 -20.24 -20.81 3.63
CA SER A 215 -18.78 -20.61 3.60
C SER A 215 -18.30 -19.59 4.65
N ILE A 216 -19.17 -18.74 5.14
CA ILE A 216 -18.84 -17.73 6.16
C ILE A 216 -19.04 -18.35 7.55
N LYS A 217 -17.96 -18.87 8.13
CA LYS A 217 -17.98 -19.50 9.46
C LYS A 217 -18.39 -18.52 10.56
N GLY A 218 -19.40 -18.89 11.35
CA GLY A 218 -19.87 -18.19 12.56
C GLY A 218 -21.22 -17.49 12.39
N LYS A 219 -21.78 -17.01 13.51
CA LYS A 219 -23.02 -16.19 13.48
C LYS A 219 -22.74 -14.87 12.78
N THR A 220 -23.33 -14.67 11.61
CA THR A 220 -23.27 -13.41 10.87
C THR A 220 -24.34 -12.45 11.40
N SER A 221 -23.92 -11.24 11.77
CA SER A 221 -24.83 -10.17 12.17
C SER A 221 -25.37 -9.45 10.94
N ASN A 222 -26.59 -8.91 11.03
CA ASN A 222 -27.15 -8.04 9.98
C ASN A 222 -26.25 -6.80 9.75
N LYS A 223 -25.64 -6.29 10.83
CA LYS A 223 -24.67 -5.18 10.73
C LYS A 223 -23.44 -5.59 9.90
N GLU A 224 -22.90 -6.78 10.12
CA GLU A 224 -21.76 -7.27 9.35
C GLU A 224 -22.13 -7.50 7.87
N ALA A 225 -23.31 -8.04 7.60
CA ALA A 225 -23.80 -8.22 6.24
C ALA A 225 -23.97 -6.89 5.50
N LEU A 226 -24.47 -5.86 6.19
CA LEU A 226 -24.58 -4.51 5.65
C LEU A 226 -23.20 -3.90 5.37
N ILE A 227 -22.24 -4.02 6.29
CA ILE A 227 -20.89 -3.52 6.10
C ILE A 227 -20.20 -4.23 4.93
N PHE A 228 -20.35 -5.55 4.82
CA PHE A 228 -19.79 -6.30 3.68
C PHE A 228 -20.42 -5.90 2.36
N SER A 229 -21.74 -5.75 2.33
CA SER A 229 -22.48 -5.32 1.13
C SER A 229 -22.02 -3.95 0.64
N LEU A 230 -21.96 -2.97 1.53
CA LEU A 230 -21.50 -1.62 1.23
C LEU A 230 -20.00 -1.54 0.90
N GLY A 231 -19.19 -2.46 1.44
CA GLY A 231 -17.75 -2.52 1.18
C GLY A 231 -17.37 -2.97 -0.23
N GLY A 232 -18.32 -3.41 -1.05
CA GLY A 232 -18.10 -3.70 -2.46
C GLY A 232 -18.03 -2.43 -3.31
N ILE A 233 -16.98 -1.67 -3.13
CA ILE A 233 -16.78 -0.38 -3.81
C ILE A 233 -16.14 -0.65 -5.17
N HIS A 234 -16.69 -0.05 -6.21
CA HIS A 234 -16.16 -0.08 -7.57
C HIS A 234 -15.28 1.13 -7.80
N GLY A 235 -14.23 0.97 -8.59
CA GLY A 235 -13.22 2.01 -8.78
C GLY A 235 -12.69 2.06 -10.19
N ALA A 236 -11.44 2.46 -10.28
CA ALA A 236 -10.76 2.73 -11.53
C ALA A 236 -10.61 1.52 -12.45
N VAL A 237 -10.44 0.31 -11.90
CA VAL A 237 -10.34 -0.93 -12.70
C VAL A 237 -11.63 -1.20 -13.43
N THR A 238 -12.78 -1.06 -12.75
CA THR A 238 -14.11 -1.25 -13.36
C THR A 238 -14.32 -0.26 -14.50
N PHE A 239 -13.99 1.02 -14.26
CA PHE A 239 -14.09 2.06 -15.27
C PHE A 239 -13.16 1.81 -16.46
N ALA A 240 -11.89 1.42 -16.20
CA ALA A 240 -10.94 1.10 -17.26
C ALA A 240 -11.45 -0.03 -18.16
N LEU A 241 -12.03 -1.08 -17.55
CA LEU A 241 -12.65 -2.18 -18.30
C LEU A 241 -13.82 -1.72 -19.17
N ALA A 242 -14.72 -0.87 -18.65
CA ALA A 242 -15.79 -0.30 -19.46
C ALA A 242 -15.25 0.57 -20.59
N TYR A 243 -14.16 1.31 -20.33
CA TYR A 243 -13.55 2.19 -21.34
C TYR A 243 -12.84 1.41 -22.47
N THR A 244 -12.35 0.19 -22.23
CA THR A 244 -11.80 -0.65 -23.32
C THR A 244 -12.81 -0.99 -24.40
N LEU A 245 -14.11 -0.90 -24.09
CA LEU A 245 -15.19 -1.09 -25.06
C LEU A 245 -15.21 -0.02 -26.17
N TYR A 246 -14.57 1.13 -25.93
CA TYR A 246 -14.45 2.21 -26.92
C TYR A 246 -13.71 1.77 -28.20
N ASP A 247 -12.68 0.96 -28.05
CA ASP A 247 -11.87 0.47 -29.17
C ASP A 247 -12.53 -0.71 -29.92
N LEU A 248 -13.57 -1.28 -29.33
CA LEU A 248 -14.35 -2.34 -29.92
C LEU A 248 -15.47 -1.75 -30.77
N ARG A 249 -15.86 -2.44 -31.84
CA ARG A 249 -16.91 -1.98 -32.78
C ARG A 249 -18.32 -1.98 -32.15
N ILE A 250 -18.46 -1.43 -30.97
CA ILE A 250 -19.72 -1.28 -30.25
C ILE A 250 -20.41 0.01 -30.75
N ASN A 251 -21.72 -0.02 -30.86
CA ASN A 251 -22.49 1.15 -31.23
C ASN A 251 -22.25 2.28 -30.22
N VAL A 252 -22.05 3.50 -30.72
CA VAL A 252 -21.79 4.69 -29.89
C VAL A 252 -22.87 4.92 -28.82
N ALA A 253 -24.13 4.68 -29.14
CA ALA A 253 -25.26 4.82 -28.21
C ALA A 253 -25.17 3.77 -27.07
N ASP A 254 -24.82 2.50 -27.40
CA ASP A 254 -24.68 1.42 -26.41
C ASP A 254 -23.46 1.66 -25.55
N PHE A 255 -22.35 2.11 -26.14
CA PHE A 255 -21.15 2.48 -25.39
C PHE A 255 -21.43 3.59 -24.37
N HIS A 256 -22.15 4.67 -24.82
CA HIS A 256 -22.53 5.77 -23.93
C HIS A 256 -23.43 5.29 -22.77
N LEU A 257 -24.40 4.44 -23.06
CA LEU A 257 -25.30 3.86 -22.05
C LEU A 257 -24.52 3.03 -21.02
N ILE A 258 -23.62 2.17 -21.47
CA ILE A 258 -22.78 1.35 -20.57
C ILE A 258 -21.89 2.25 -19.71
N LEU A 259 -21.22 3.22 -20.32
CA LEU A 259 -20.27 4.08 -19.63
C LEU A 259 -20.96 4.95 -18.55
N VAL A 260 -22.10 5.57 -18.86
CA VAL A 260 -22.83 6.40 -17.90
C VAL A 260 -23.44 5.55 -16.78
N SER A 261 -23.96 4.36 -17.08
CA SER A 261 -24.45 3.42 -16.06
C SER A 261 -23.35 3.00 -15.12
N GLU A 262 -22.16 2.72 -15.65
CA GLU A 262 -20.98 2.35 -14.87
C GLU A 262 -20.48 3.49 -13.97
N ILE A 263 -20.39 4.70 -14.53
CA ILE A 263 -20.03 5.90 -13.76
C ILE A 263 -21.01 6.11 -12.61
N THR A 264 -22.31 5.97 -12.86
CA THR A 264 -23.33 6.10 -11.81
C THR A 264 -23.17 5.07 -10.72
N LEU A 265 -22.90 3.83 -11.08
CA LEU A 265 -22.65 2.74 -10.14
C LEU A 265 -21.39 3.01 -9.31
N ILE A 266 -20.27 3.43 -9.94
CA ILE A 266 -19.03 3.78 -9.26
C ILE A 266 -19.27 4.89 -8.25
N LEU A 267 -19.88 6.00 -8.66
CA LEU A 267 -20.16 7.14 -7.78
C LEU A 267 -21.02 6.74 -6.58
N LEU A 268 -22.10 5.98 -6.80
CA LEU A 268 -22.96 5.51 -5.72
C LEU A 268 -22.20 4.57 -4.78
N SER A 269 -21.37 3.65 -5.33
CA SER A 269 -20.58 2.72 -4.54
C SER A 269 -19.48 3.39 -3.71
N MET A 270 -19.10 4.62 -4.03
CA MET A 270 -18.15 5.42 -3.23
C MET A 270 -18.88 6.34 -2.24
N ILE A 271 -19.91 7.06 -2.69
CA ILE A 271 -20.59 8.07 -1.88
C ILE A 271 -21.42 7.43 -0.76
N VAL A 272 -22.24 6.43 -1.08
CA VAL A 272 -23.15 5.83 -0.09
C VAL A 272 -22.40 5.15 1.04
N PRO A 273 -21.38 4.30 0.79
CA PRO A 273 -20.60 3.71 1.88
C PRO A 273 -19.83 4.76 2.69
N THR A 274 -19.29 5.80 2.06
CA THR A 274 -18.60 6.89 2.78
C THR A 274 -19.50 7.50 3.84
N ILE A 275 -20.75 7.80 3.49
CA ILE A 275 -21.71 8.38 4.43
C ILE A 275 -22.11 7.35 5.51
N VAL A 276 -22.50 6.15 5.07
CA VAL A 276 -23.04 5.14 5.98
C VAL A 276 -21.96 4.60 6.93
N PHE A 277 -20.73 4.38 6.47
CA PHE A 277 -19.66 3.91 7.33
C PHE A 277 -19.29 4.89 8.43
N HIS A 278 -19.31 6.20 8.15
CA HIS A 278 -19.10 7.22 9.19
C HIS A 278 -20.21 7.24 10.27
N MET A 279 -21.40 6.71 9.93
CA MET A 279 -22.52 6.61 10.88
C MET A 279 -22.50 5.31 11.69
N ILE A 280 -22.02 4.19 11.11
CA ILE A 280 -22.15 2.85 11.71
C ILE A 280 -20.86 2.25 12.23
N LEU A 281 -19.69 2.76 11.78
CA LEU A 281 -18.39 2.29 12.23
C LEU A 281 -17.78 3.25 13.25
N ASP A 282 -17.10 2.68 14.24
CA ASP A 282 -16.32 3.46 15.18
C ASP A 282 -15.09 4.05 14.48
N LYS A 283 -14.70 5.25 14.89
CA LYS A 283 -13.46 5.85 14.40
C LYS A 283 -12.26 5.02 14.85
N ASP A 284 -11.35 4.75 13.94
CA ASP A 284 -10.05 4.19 14.28
C ASP A 284 -9.12 5.32 14.76
N ILE A 285 -9.53 5.95 15.86
CA ILE A 285 -8.67 6.89 16.54
C ILE A 285 -7.57 6.03 17.16
N PRO A 286 -6.30 6.20 16.76
CA PRO A 286 -5.21 5.58 17.50
C PRO A 286 -5.42 6.00 18.95
N ASP A 287 -5.52 5.02 19.83
CA ASP A 287 -5.82 5.23 21.25
C ASP A 287 -5.01 6.45 21.70
N PHE A 288 -5.65 7.54 22.07
CA PHE A 288 -4.99 8.80 22.43
C PHE A 288 -3.96 8.55 23.55
N ASP A 289 -4.25 7.57 24.40
CA ASP A 289 -3.35 7.04 25.39
C ASP A 289 -2.11 6.38 24.77
N GLN A 290 -2.23 5.74 23.61
CA GLN A 290 -1.10 5.08 22.97
C GLN A 290 -0.04 6.07 22.46
N ARG A 291 -0.44 7.23 21.92
CA ARG A 291 0.50 8.28 21.50
C ARG A 291 1.18 8.92 22.70
N LYS A 292 0.40 9.30 23.71
CA LYS A 292 0.93 9.85 24.95
C LYS A 292 1.89 8.89 25.62
N GLU A 293 1.55 7.61 25.63
CA GLU A 293 2.39 6.59 26.26
C GLU A 293 3.70 6.36 25.49
N VAL A 294 3.64 6.33 24.14
CA VAL A 294 4.85 6.24 23.31
C VAL A 294 5.74 7.46 23.53
N ASP A 295 5.17 8.66 23.62
CA ASP A 295 5.93 9.89 23.88
C ASP A 295 6.49 9.89 25.31
N ARG A 296 5.75 9.42 26.29
CA ARG A 296 6.26 9.22 27.68
C ARG A 296 7.45 8.27 27.70
N VAL A 297 7.33 7.12 27.02
CA VAL A 297 8.40 6.12 26.95
C VAL A 297 9.60 6.68 26.19
N ARG A 298 9.38 7.45 25.11
CA ARG A 298 10.46 8.14 24.38
C ARG A 298 11.23 9.07 25.28
N VAL A 299 10.57 9.94 26.02
CA VAL A 299 11.21 10.88 26.95
C VAL A 299 11.99 10.11 28.02
N ALA A 300 11.37 9.14 28.66
CA ALA A 300 12.02 8.34 29.71
C ALA A 300 13.23 7.55 29.19
N MET A 301 13.16 7.02 27.98
CA MET A 301 14.27 6.33 27.31
C MET A 301 15.47 7.25 27.09
N ILE A 302 15.22 8.45 26.57
CA ILE A 302 16.28 9.43 26.30
C ILE A 302 16.87 9.95 27.60
N GLU A 303 16.04 10.25 28.60
CA GLU A 303 16.52 10.64 29.94
C GLU A 303 17.39 9.55 30.56
N TYR A 304 17.00 8.28 30.44
CA TYR A 304 17.80 7.16 30.88
C TYR A 304 19.16 7.10 30.19
N ALA A 305 19.17 7.23 28.84
CA ALA A 305 20.42 7.24 28.08
C ALA A 305 21.31 8.41 28.50
N MET A 306 20.77 9.62 28.63
CA MET A 306 21.52 10.79 29.12
C MET A 306 22.09 10.57 30.52
N ASP A 307 21.35 9.90 31.39
CA ASP A 307 21.79 9.64 32.76
C ASP A 307 22.94 8.62 32.80
N GLN A 308 22.91 7.59 31.94
CA GLN A 308 24.04 6.68 31.77
C GLN A 308 25.28 7.40 31.21
N MET A 309 25.08 8.35 30.28
CA MET A 309 26.16 9.15 29.70
C MET A 309 26.85 10.09 30.70
N LYS A 310 26.15 10.56 31.74
CA LYS A 310 26.75 11.34 32.82
C LYS A 310 27.77 10.56 33.66
N LYS A 311 27.65 9.23 33.69
CA LYS A 311 28.54 8.33 34.45
C LYS A 311 29.89 8.11 33.76
N ILE A 312 30.01 8.51 32.50
CA ILE A 312 31.19 8.36 31.68
C ILE A 312 31.92 9.72 31.57
N TYR A 313 33.22 9.71 31.62
CA TYR A 313 34.00 10.90 31.36
C TYR A 313 34.00 11.20 29.86
N LEU A 314 33.38 12.32 29.47
CA LEU A 314 33.32 12.78 28.10
C LEU A 314 33.89 14.20 27.98
N PRO A 315 34.64 14.51 26.89
CA PRO A 315 35.05 15.86 26.59
C PRO A 315 33.82 16.79 26.49
N LYS A 316 33.94 18.00 27.06
CA LYS A 316 32.81 18.95 27.16
C LYS A 316 32.10 19.22 25.82
N LYS A 317 32.84 19.19 24.71
CA LYS A 317 32.33 19.45 23.36
C LYS A 317 31.43 18.31 22.90
N ILE A 318 31.91 17.05 22.99
CA ILE A 318 31.15 15.85 22.60
C ILE A 318 29.92 15.68 23.50
N ARG A 319 30.06 15.92 24.80
CA ARG A 319 28.95 15.84 25.75
C ARG A 319 27.82 16.80 25.39
N LYS A 320 28.12 18.07 25.07
CA LYS A 320 27.11 19.07 24.70
C LYS A 320 26.39 18.71 23.40
N GLN A 321 27.14 18.22 22.42
CA GLN A 321 26.57 17.81 21.14
C GLN A 321 25.63 16.62 21.35
N LEU A 322 26.09 15.57 22.03
CA LEU A 322 25.29 14.39 22.33
C LEU A 322 24.01 14.73 23.12
N GLU A 323 24.13 15.57 24.16
CA GLU A 323 22.94 16.00 24.93
C GLU A 323 21.94 16.75 24.05
N PHE A 324 22.42 17.56 23.12
CA PHE A 324 21.55 18.27 22.17
C PHE A 324 20.86 17.29 21.22
N ASP A 325 21.60 16.39 20.58
CA ASP A 325 21.08 15.43 19.61
C ASP A 325 20.06 14.45 20.25
N LEU A 326 20.36 13.99 21.47
CA LEU A 326 19.41 13.15 22.22
C LEU A 326 18.14 13.91 22.60
N ARG A 327 18.24 15.19 22.99
CA ARG A 327 17.07 16.03 23.28
C ARG A 327 16.24 16.33 22.03
N ALA A 328 16.87 16.45 20.87
CA ALA A 328 16.16 16.64 19.60
C ALA A 328 15.18 15.50 19.31
N GLN A 329 15.50 14.28 19.73
CA GLN A 329 14.60 13.13 19.61
C GLN A 329 13.32 13.26 20.48
N MET A 330 13.33 14.10 21.53
CA MET A 330 12.16 14.37 22.38
C MET A 330 11.14 15.33 21.73
N ASN A 331 11.40 15.88 20.53
CA ASN A 331 10.62 16.97 19.91
C ASN A 331 10.47 18.20 20.83
N GLN A 332 11.44 18.46 21.72
CA GLN A 332 11.42 19.56 22.69
C GLN A 332 12.42 20.67 22.32
N THR A 333 13.03 20.61 21.14
CA THR A 333 13.94 21.67 20.68
C THR A 333 13.17 22.91 20.27
N SER A 334 13.49 24.05 20.91
CA SER A 334 12.91 25.32 20.50
C SER A 334 13.55 25.81 19.19
N MET A 335 12.82 26.64 18.42
CA MET A 335 13.36 27.31 17.22
C MET A 335 14.64 28.12 17.52
N VAL A 336 14.77 28.64 18.73
CA VAL A 336 15.95 29.41 19.17
C VAL A 336 17.16 28.48 19.38
N ASP A 337 16.93 27.29 19.94
CA ASP A 337 18.00 26.33 20.16
C ASP A 337 18.47 25.76 18.81
N PHE A 338 17.56 25.47 17.90
CA PHE A 338 17.86 25.04 16.53
C PHE A 338 18.68 26.11 15.75
N ALA A 339 18.27 27.38 15.81
CA ALA A 339 19.02 28.48 15.15
C ALA A 339 20.41 28.68 15.77
N ARG A 340 20.56 28.48 17.08
CA ARG A 340 21.85 28.54 17.77
C ARG A 340 22.76 27.39 17.34
N GLU A 341 22.21 26.21 17.13
CA GLU A 341 22.93 25.01 16.70
C GLU A 341 23.42 25.12 15.26
N ILE A 342 22.56 25.56 14.33
CA ILE A 342 22.97 25.85 12.94
C ILE A 342 24.18 26.77 12.94
N LYS A 343 24.14 27.87 13.74
CA LYS A 343 25.25 28.82 13.85
C LYS A 343 26.51 28.18 14.45
N TYR A 344 26.35 27.20 15.33
CA TYR A 344 27.46 26.49 15.96
C TYR A 344 28.07 25.47 14.97
N THR A 345 27.25 24.71 14.25
CA THR A 345 27.66 23.71 13.27
C THR A 345 28.41 24.34 12.08
N ILE A 346 27.92 25.48 11.56
CA ILE A 346 28.60 26.21 10.48
C ILE A 346 29.98 26.72 10.90
N LYS A 347 30.21 26.92 12.19
CA LYS A 347 31.51 27.42 12.73
C LYS A 347 32.46 26.29 13.16
N GLN A 348 32.03 25.05 13.13
CA GLN A 348 32.90 23.92 13.52
C GLN A 348 33.87 23.59 12.38
N LYS A 349 35.15 23.57 12.71
CA LYS A 349 36.19 22.89 11.91
C LYS A 349 35.94 21.38 12.01
N GLU A 350 36.20 20.66 10.94
CA GLU A 350 36.19 19.20 10.93
C GLU A 350 36.96 18.65 12.14
N LEU A 351 36.40 17.60 12.74
CA LEU A 351 37.06 16.93 13.86
C LEU A 351 38.21 16.07 13.32
N PRO A 352 39.33 15.97 14.02
CA PRO A 352 40.37 14.98 13.72
C PRO A 352 39.78 13.55 13.72
N ASP A 353 40.35 12.64 12.94
CA ASP A 353 39.76 11.29 12.73
C ASP A 353 39.70 10.47 14.05
N ASP A 354 40.66 10.64 14.93
CA ASP A 354 40.65 10.03 16.27
C ASP A 354 39.45 10.49 17.12
N GLN A 355 39.02 11.76 16.95
CA GLN A 355 37.86 12.30 17.65
C GLN A 355 36.54 11.89 16.96
N LYS A 356 36.55 11.66 15.65
CA LYS A 356 35.37 11.11 14.93
C LYS A 356 35.07 9.71 15.41
N GLU A 357 36.08 8.82 15.44
CA GLU A 357 35.92 7.44 15.91
C GLU A 357 35.43 7.37 17.36
N PHE A 358 36.03 8.18 18.24
CA PHE A 358 35.60 8.26 19.64
C PHE A 358 34.15 8.78 19.76
N ARG A 359 33.76 9.76 18.94
CA ARG A 359 32.39 10.26 18.89
C ARG A 359 31.42 9.14 18.45
N ALA A 360 31.75 8.39 17.41
CA ALA A 360 30.95 7.26 16.95
C ALA A 360 30.73 6.21 18.06
N GLU A 361 31.77 5.87 18.82
CA GLU A 361 31.63 4.93 19.93
C GLU A 361 30.71 5.46 21.04
N VAL A 362 30.82 6.74 21.37
CA VAL A 362 29.96 7.39 22.36
C VAL A 362 28.49 7.33 21.94
N TYR A 363 28.17 7.60 20.67
CA TYR A 363 26.81 7.53 20.14
C TYR A 363 26.29 6.09 20.07
N ARG A 364 27.12 5.12 19.63
CA ARG A 364 26.77 3.69 19.70
C ARG A 364 26.41 3.26 21.12
N TYR A 365 27.16 3.74 22.11
CA TYR A 365 26.85 3.44 23.49
C TYR A 365 25.54 4.08 23.94
N ALA A 366 25.25 5.34 23.56
CA ALA A 366 24.01 6.01 23.88
C ALA A 366 22.82 5.27 23.27
N PHE A 367 22.84 4.94 21.97
CA PHE A 367 21.78 4.17 21.30
C PHE A 367 21.61 2.77 21.92
N ARG A 368 22.69 2.14 22.38
CA ARG A 368 22.59 0.88 23.13
C ARG A 368 21.80 1.05 24.41
N GLN A 369 22.04 2.13 25.18
CA GLN A 369 21.32 2.39 26.41
C GLN A 369 19.81 2.64 26.14
N GLU A 370 19.47 3.33 25.06
CA GLU A 370 18.09 3.51 24.62
C GLU A 370 17.42 2.16 24.30
N ARG A 371 18.09 1.30 23.53
CA ARG A 371 17.58 -0.05 23.19
C ARG A 371 17.40 -0.93 24.43
N ASP A 372 18.36 -0.90 25.34
CA ASP A 372 18.30 -1.68 26.59
C ASP A 372 17.12 -1.26 27.47
N TYR A 373 16.87 0.06 27.55
CA TYR A 373 15.71 0.59 28.25
C TYR A 373 14.40 0.12 27.61
N LEU A 374 14.28 0.26 26.29
CA LEU A 374 13.08 -0.21 25.56
C LEU A 374 12.88 -1.72 25.70
N GLY A 375 13.94 -2.51 25.68
CA GLY A 375 13.89 -3.95 25.88
C GLY A 375 13.30 -4.34 27.24
N LYS A 376 13.70 -3.63 28.31
CA LYS A 376 13.17 -3.83 29.67
C LYS A 376 11.67 -3.48 29.74
N ILE A 377 11.29 -2.33 29.21
CA ILE A 377 9.87 -1.88 29.20
C ILE A 377 9.00 -2.80 28.35
N ALA A 378 9.47 -3.21 27.17
CA ALA A 378 8.71 -4.11 26.28
C ALA A 378 8.40 -5.47 26.88
N GLN A 379 9.24 -5.97 27.81
CA GLN A 379 8.97 -7.19 28.56
C GLN A 379 7.89 -7.00 29.63
N GLN A 380 7.79 -5.82 30.21
CA GLN A 380 6.85 -5.50 31.28
C GLN A 380 5.48 -5.10 30.74
N GLU A 381 5.42 -4.36 29.63
CA GLU A 381 4.20 -3.77 29.08
C GLU A 381 3.86 -4.26 27.67
N ARG A 382 3.21 -5.43 27.57
CA ARG A 382 2.82 -6.03 26.28
C ARG A 382 1.78 -5.20 25.49
N LYS A 383 1.01 -4.35 26.18
CA LYS A 383 -0.09 -3.56 25.60
C LYS A 383 0.38 -2.60 24.49
N TYR A 384 1.57 -2.05 24.61
CA TYR A 384 2.10 -1.00 23.70
C TYR A 384 3.15 -1.51 22.71
N ARG A 385 3.18 -2.82 22.47
CA ARG A 385 4.21 -3.47 21.64
C ARG A 385 4.46 -2.81 20.28
N ARG A 386 3.43 -2.32 19.60
CA ARG A 386 3.57 -1.63 18.29
C ARG A 386 4.32 -0.30 18.43
N GLY A 387 4.00 0.48 19.45
CA GLY A 387 4.67 1.75 19.72
C GLY A 387 6.13 1.54 20.08
N PHE A 388 6.46 0.54 20.89
CA PHE A 388 7.84 0.20 21.26
C PHE A 388 8.65 -0.26 20.06
N LEU A 389 8.07 -1.05 19.16
CA LEU A 389 8.72 -1.45 17.91
C LEU A 389 9.00 -0.26 17.00
N ALA A 390 8.11 0.75 16.98
CA ALA A 390 8.34 1.98 16.21
C ALA A 390 9.50 2.78 16.78
N LEU A 391 9.59 2.95 18.10
CA LEU A 391 10.72 3.61 18.77
C LEU A 391 12.04 2.83 18.55
N TYR A 392 12.01 1.53 18.70
CA TYR A 392 13.20 0.69 18.48
C TYR A 392 13.74 0.82 17.05
N ARG A 393 12.84 0.84 16.06
CA ARG A 393 13.20 1.08 14.66
C ARG A 393 13.79 2.47 14.46
N GLN A 394 13.22 3.51 15.09
CA GLN A 394 13.74 4.87 15.02
C GLN A 394 15.18 4.94 15.53
N ILE A 395 15.49 4.32 16.65
CA ILE A 395 16.86 4.27 17.21
C ILE A 395 17.82 3.60 16.22
N LEU A 396 17.45 2.44 15.67
CA LEU A 396 18.30 1.73 14.71
C LEU A 396 18.58 2.56 13.45
N MET A 397 17.56 3.27 12.93
CA MET A 397 17.75 4.17 11.80
C MET A 397 18.62 5.36 12.12
N SER A 398 18.45 5.97 13.30
CA SER A 398 19.31 7.07 13.76
C SER A 398 20.76 6.63 13.91
N GLU A 399 20.99 5.41 14.45
CA GLU A 399 22.32 4.82 14.58
C GLU A 399 22.97 4.59 13.21
N VAL A 400 22.23 4.05 12.24
CA VAL A 400 22.74 3.81 10.87
C VAL A 400 23.11 5.12 10.20
N VAL A 401 22.19 6.11 10.17
CA VAL A 401 22.43 7.41 9.55
C VAL A 401 23.63 8.11 10.16
N PHE A 402 23.75 8.05 11.49
CA PHE A 402 24.87 8.69 12.18
C PHE A 402 26.23 8.02 11.88
N LEU A 403 26.24 6.70 11.69
CA LEU A 403 27.46 5.95 11.40
C LEU A 403 27.86 6.01 9.92
N ASP A 404 26.91 6.19 9.00
CA ASP A 404 27.20 6.41 7.56
C ASP A 404 27.84 7.78 7.33
N ASP A 405 27.38 8.82 8.00
CA ASP A 405 27.89 10.19 7.87
C ASP A 405 29.35 10.33 8.35
N GLU A 406 29.86 9.37 9.12
CA GLU A 406 31.25 9.38 9.62
C GLU A 406 32.23 8.58 8.72
N ASN A 407 31.70 7.82 7.75
CA ASN A 407 32.53 7.02 6.84
C ASN A 407 32.79 7.71 5.49
N ASP A 408 32.13 8.84 5.21
CA ASP A 408 32.39 9.73 4.07
C ASP A 408 33.27 10.94 4.52
#